data_ac65ec547a6fdd5b43b3b478f1e9c855
#
_entry.id   ac65ec547a6fdd5b43b3b478f1e9c855
#
_cell.length_a   1.000
_cell.length_b   1.000
_cell.length_c   1.000
_cell.angle_alpha   90.00
_cell.angle_beta   90.00
_cell.angle_gamma   90.00
#
_symmetry.space_group_name_H-M   'P 1'
#
loop_
_entity.id
_entity.type
_entity.pdbx_description
1 polymer ?
#
loop_
_entity_poly.entity_id
_entity_poly.type
_entity_poly.pdbx_seq_one_letter_code
_entity_poly.pdbx_strand_id
1 'polypeptide(L)'
;EMMKIIKDYIEETIPLETIDKLPVLYREKYVALMNLDEKRLVKLRQYEVDNYKNLKIVKKGNKYIGKFPKAIVTGDKADMTEALDQWRLTQLIYDVAWQKEQCVIEGYVFLRGLSVPNVNVQKLSAHLVCLSTGEKIPLEIQSIKSQYAQKKFGLKIDNETKQIHLANYKGCGYRIILDAAKIRELKLDGEYHILLTYERDRWKKETILRGILKSLGNKLDKKTYFKDHMLIELSKSYRYDFKVKISQKNIELNDMKLDGDQLRLKLSEKVDALYEAKDAHNAEILKAAITQEDVSVDISDIPENKRYIAVKKGNLFIPVYKE
;
A
#
# COMPACT_ATOMS: atom_id res chain seq x y z
N GLU A 1 -39.87 23.60 3.59
CA GLU A 1 -40.76 22.47 3.28
C GLU A 1 -39.99 21.14 3.19
N MET A 2 -38.95 21.02 2.37
CA MET A 2 -38.12 19.81 2.24
C MET A 2 -37.50 19.36 3.58
N MET A 3 -36.91 20.26 4.37
CA MET A 3 -36.34 19.93 5.68
C MET A 3 -37.38 19.37 6.65
N LYS A 4 -38.61 19.82 6.59
CA LYS A 4 -39.69 19.31 7.43
C LYS A 4 -40.05 17.87 7.04
N ILE A 5 -40.19 17.58 5.77
CA ILE A 5 -40.43 16.22 5.26
C ILE A 5 -39.33 15.27 5.67
N ILE A 6 -38.06 15.68 5.53
CA ILE A 6 -36.90 14.84 5.93
C ILE A 6 -36.89 14.64 7.45
N LYS A 7 -37.20 15.66 8.24
CA LYS A 7 -37.34 15.56 9.70
C LYS A 7 -38.38 14.53 10.08
N ASP A 8 -39.59 14.67 9.57
CA ASP A 8 -40.74 13.78 9.88
C ASP A 8 -40.38 12.33 9.53
N TYR A 9 -39.77 12.08 8.36
CA TYR A 9 -39.32 10.76 7.95
C TYR A 9 -38.24 10.16 8.88
N ILE A 10 -37.28 10.97 9.33
CA ILE A 10 -36.21 10.51 10.23
C ILE A 10 -36.77 10.21 11.62
N GLU A 11 -37.67 11.07 12.15
CA GLU A 11 -38.31 10.83 13.45
C GLU A 11 -39.12 9.54 13.46
N GLU A 12 -39.74 9.15 12.34
CA GLU A 12 -40.49 7.90 12.21
C GLU A 12 -39.60 6.68 12.03
N THR A 13 -38.43 6.83 11.39
CA THR A 13 -37.63 5.67 10.93
C THR A 13 -36.38 5.40 11.75
N ILE A 14 -35.82 6.40 12.45
CA ILE A 14 -34.55 6.25 13.17
C ILE A 14 -34.78 6.32 14.68
N PRO A 15 -34.54 5.22 15.43
CA PRO A 15 -34.62 5.24 16.89
C PRO A 15 -33.60 6.23 17.50
N LEU A 16 -34.04 6.96 18.53
CA LEU A 16 -33.19 7.93 19.24
C LEU A 16 -31.87 7.34 19.75
N GLU A 17 -31.90 6.09 20.18
CA GLU A 17 -30.71 5.35 20.64
C GLU A 17 -29.63 5.19 19.54
N THR A 18 -30.04 5.21 18.27
CA THR A 18 -29.12 5.13 17.14
C THR A 18 -28.37 6.44 16.93
N ILE A 19 -28.98 7.55 17.30
CA ILE A 19 -28.43 8.90 17.09
C ILE A 19 -27.23 9.15 18.00
N ASP A 20 -27.29 8.68 19.22
CA ASP A 20 -26.17 8.80 20.18
C ASP A 20 -24.94 8.02 19.75
N LYS A 21 -25.13 6.98 18.95
CA LYS A 21 -24.05 6.16 18.36
C LYS A 21 -23.45 6.78 17.08
N LEU A 22 -24.08 7.81 16.51
CA LEU A 22 -23.57 8.46 15.31
C LEU A 22 -22.24 9.18 15.57
N PRO A 23 -21.33 9.23 14.59
CA PRO A 23 -20.17 10.10 14.65
C PRO A 23 -20.56 11.56 14.95
N VAL A 24 -19.73 12.23 15.76
CA VAL A 24 -20.02 13.57 16.30
C VAL A 24 -20.64 14.54 15.30
N LEU A 25 -20.07 14.65 14.11
CA LEU A 25 -20.54 15.58 13.08
C LEU A 25 -21.94 15.22 12.55
N TYR A 26 -22.23 13.91 12.46
CA TYR A 26 -23.57 13.44 12.05
C TYR A 26 -24.61 13.70 13.11
N ARG A 27 -24.27 13.55 14.40
CA ARG A 27 -25.17 13.96 15.52
C ARG A 27 -25.49 15.44 15.47
N GLU A 28 -24.48 16.30 15.25
CA GLU A 28 -24.72 17.75 15.15
C GLU A 28 -25.59 18.10 13.94
N LYS A 29 -25.43 17.42 12.80
CA LYS A 29 -26.32 17.59 11.64
C LYS A 29 -27.73 17.15 11.94
N TYR A 30 -27.90 16.03 12.63
CA TYR A 30 -29.18 15.56 13.07
C TYR A 30 -29.87 16.58 13.97
N VAL A 31 -29.18 17.07 15.00
CA VAL A 31 -29.72 18.13 15.90
C VAL A 31 -30.13 19.39 15.13
N ALA A 32 -29.31 19.83 14.17
CA ALA A 32 -29.64 20.97 13.32
C ALA A 32 -30.87 20.72 12.45
N LEU A 33 -31.03 19.51 11.91
CA LEU A 33 -32.19 19.11 11.12
C LEU A 33 -33.47 19.06 11.98
N MET A 34 -33.40 18.44 13.18
CA MET A 34 -34.54 18.39 14.11
C MET A 34 -35.03 19.77 14.53
N ASN A 35 -34.11 20.70 14.66
CA ASN A 35 -34.43 22.11 14.97
C ASN A 35 -34.75 22.96 13.73
N LEU A 36 -34.76 22.38 12.53
CA LEU A 36 -34.96 23.05 11.24
C LEU A 36 -33.98 24.22 11.04
N ASP A 37 -32.76 24.09 11.61
CA ASP A 37 -31.71 25.13 11.52
C ASP A 37 -30.88 24.92 10.25
N GLU A 38 -31.38 25.43 9.13
CA GLU A 38 -30.75 25.34 7.82
C GLU A 38 -29.38 26.01 7.81
N LYS A 39 -29.22 27.14 8.45
CA LYS A 39 -27.93 27.88 8.51
C LYS A 39 -26.85 27.02 9.19
N ARG A 40 -27.21 26.35 10.26
CA ARG A 40 -26.30 25.44 10.96
C ARG A 40 -25.97 24.21 10.11
N LEU A 41 -26.96 23.62 9.44
CA LEU A 41 -26.73 22.50 8.53
C LEU A 41 -25.72 22.81 7.41
N VAL A 42 -25.90 23.99 6.78
CA VAL A 42 -24.96 24.46 5.75
C VAL A 42 -23.54 24.61 6.31
N LYS A 43 -23.38 25.23 7.50
CA LYS A 43 -22.07 25.37 8.16
C LYS A 43 -21.44 24.03 8.49
N LEU A 44 -22.21 23.09 9.01
CA LEU A 44 -21.73 21.73 9.32
C LEU A 44 -21.29 20.98 8.07
N ARG A 45 -22.04 21.13 6.97
CA ARG A 45 -21.69 20.54 5.68
C ARG A 45 -20.41 21.13 5.10
N GLN A 46 -20.30 22.47 5.15
CA GLN A 46 -19.09 23.15 4.70
C GLN A 46 -17.86 22.69 5.49
N TYR A 47 -17.97 22.64 6.83
CA TYR A 47 -16.90 22.14 7.68
C TYR A 47 -16.53 20.69 7.37
N GLU A 48 -17.51 19.82 7.09
CA GLU A 48 -17.27 18.43 6.70
C GLU A 48 -16.43 18.32 5.43
N VAL A 49 -16.74 19.13 4.43
CA VAL A 49 -16.03 19.11 3.14
C VAL A 49 -14.61 19.66 3.29
N ASP A 50 -14.45 20.79 3.97
CA ASP A 50 -13.21 21.55 3.96
C ASP A 50 -12.23 21.11 5.05
N ASN A 51 -12.72 20.80 6.25
CA ASN A 51 -11.89 20.72 7.45
C ASN A 51 -11.97 19.41 8.21
N TYR A 52 -13.06 18.64 8.08
CA TYR A 52 -13.22 17.42 8.89
C TYR A 52 -12.11 16.38 8.67
N LYS A 53 -11.56 16.32 7.45
CA LYS A 53 -10.45 15.44 7.12
C LYS A 53 -9.15 15.79 7.88
N ASN A 54 -9.04 17.00 8.40
CA ASN A 54 -7.87 17.54 9.07
C ASN A 54 -8.10 17.74 10.57
N LEU A 55 -9.22 17.24 11.12
CA LEU A 55 -9.55 17.36 12.53
C LEU A 55 -8.40 16.87 13.41
N LYS A 56 -7.89 17.71 14.30
CA LYS A 56 -6.94 17.34 15.33
C LYS A 56 -7.67 16.72 16.50
N ILE A 57 -7.25 15.53 16.93
CA ILE A 57 -7.78 14.84 18.10
C ILE A 57 -6.70 14.79 19.18
N VAL A 58 -7.06 15.10 20.39
CA VAL A 58 -6.15 15.08 21.54
C VAL A 58 -6.67 14.13 22.63
N LYS A 59 -5.75 13.42 23.28
CA LYS A 59 -6.08 12.56 24.41
C LYS A 59 -6.27 13.43 25.67
N LYS A 60 -7.36 13.19 26.39
CA LYS A 60 -7.65 13.78 27.71
C LYS A 60 -8.12 12.66 28.64
N GLY A 61 -7.24 12.20 29.54
CA GLY A 61 -7.49 11.00 30.33
C GLY A 61 -7.74 9.78 29.43
N ASN A 62 -8.87 9.14 29.57
CA ASN A 62 -9.29 7.99 28.76
C ASN A 62 -10.08 8.35 27.50
N LYS A 63 -10.35 9.64 27.26
CA LYS A 63 -11.13 10.14 26.13
C LYS A 63 -10.25 10.76 25.06
N TYR A 64 -10.72 10.75 23.83
CA TYR A 64 -10.10 11.36 22.65
C TYR A 64 -11.00 12.45 22.10
N ILE A 65 -10.61 13.69 22.35
CA ILE A 65 -11.45 14.88 22.08
C ILE A 65 -11.02 15.52 20.77
N GLY A 66 -11.98 15.64 19.84
CA GLY A 66 -11.83 16.37 18.59
C GLY A 66 -11.77 17.88 18.83
N LYS A 67 -10.79 18.55 18.24
CA LYS A 67 -10.64 20.01 18.31
C LYS A 67 -11.52 20.68 17.24
N PHE A 68 -12.82 20.60 17.44
CA PHE A 68 -13.77 21.30 16.58
C PHE A 68 -13.82 22.80 16.92
N PRO A 69 -14.10 23.67 15.94
CA PRO A 69 -14.51 25.05 16.22
C PRO A 69 -15.76 25.08 17.11
N LYS A 70 -15.83 26.02 18.06
CA LYS A 70 -16.98 26.15 18.98
C LYS A 70 -18.32 26.28 18.24
N ALA A 71 -18.31 26.91 17.06
CA ALA A 71 -19.51 27.05 16.22
C ALA A 71 -20.00 25.73 15.60
N ILE A 72 -19.17 24.67 15.63
CA ILE A 72 -19.47 23.34 15.05
C ILE A 72 -19.90 22.38 16.15
N VAL A 73 -19.03 22.16 17.16
CA VAL A 73 -19.27 21.20 18.26
C VAL A 73 -18.75 21.79 19.57
N THR A 74 -19.50 21.63 20.66
CA THR A 74 -19.14 22.16 21.98
C THR A 74 -19.09 21.05 23.04
N GLY A 75 -18.18 21.21 24.02
CA GLY A 75 -18.13 20.37 25.23
C GLY A 75 -17.84 18.90 25.00
N ASP A 76 -18.47 18.05 25.78
CA ASP A 76 -18.29 16.59 25.77
C ASP A 76 -18.77 15.92 24.47
N LYS A 77 -19.60 16.64 23.69
CA LYS A 77 -20.02 16.18 22.37
C LYS A 77 -18.86 16.00 21.38
N ALA A 78 -17.69 16.57 21.67
CA ALA A 78 -16.47 16.41 20.89
C ALA A 78 -15.73 15.09 21.15
N ASP A 79 -16.26 14.18 21.95
CA ASP A 79 -15.66 12.86 22.20
C ASP A 79 -15.66 12.00 20.92
N MET A 80 -14.47 11.62 20.48
CA MET A 80 -14.23 10.85 19.26
C MET A 80 -13.76 9.43 19.55
N THR A 81 -13.79 8.99 20.82
CA THR A 81 -13.18 7.72 21.26
C THR A 81 -13.77 6.52 20.51
N GLU A 82 -15.09 6.41 20.46
CA GLU A 82 -15.78 5.32 19.75
C GLU A 82 -15.66 5.47 18.22
N ALA A 83 -15.71 6.69 17.71
CA ALA A 83 -15.54 6.94 16.28
C ALA A 83 -14.15 6.46 15.78
N LEU A 84 -13.11 6.66 16.59
CA LEU A 84 -11.76 6.18 16.27
C LEU A 84 -11.66 4.64 16.22
N ASP A 85 -12.48 3.92 16.97
CA ASP A 85 -12.55 2.46 16.90
C ASP A 85 -13.00 2.00 15.50
N GLN A 86 -13.91 2.73 14.88
CA GLN A 86 -14.46 2.42 13.55
C GLN A 86 -13.63 2.99 12.39
N TRP A 87 -12.77 3.97 12.65
CA TRP A 87 -12.00 4.61 11.60
C TRP A 87 -10.94 3.68 11.02
N ARG A 88 -10.87 3.67 9.69
CA ARG A 88 -9.84 2.94 8.96
C ARG A 88 -8.50 3.68 9.02
N LEU A 89 -7.43 2.92 8.94
CA LEU A 89 -6.09 3.49 8.79
C LEU A 89 -5.97 4.23 7.47
N THR A 90 -5.34 5.41 7.53
CA THR A 90 -4.91 6.14 6.34
C THR A 90 -3.52 5.66 5.98
N GLN A 91 -3.34 5.14 4.79
CA GLN A 91 -2.06 4.59 4.32
C GLN A 91 -1.80 4.92 2.85
N LEU A 92 -0.54 4.92 2.47
CA LEU A 92 -0.08 5.04 1.08
C LEU A 92 1.33 4.48 0.96
N ILE A 93 1.59 3.78 -0.13
CA ILE A 93 2.94 3.42 -0.59
C ILE A 93 3.37 4.51 -1.57
N TYR A 94 4.50 5.16 -1.32
CA TYR A 94 5.02 6.22 -2.18
C TYR A 94 6.35 5.86 -2.86
N ASP A 95 7.06 4.84 -2.38
CA ASP A 95 8.25 4.31 -3.04
C ASP A 95 8.37 2.79 -2.90
N VAL A 96 8.91 2.16 -3.94
CA VAL A 96 9.28 0.75 -3.99
C VAL A 96 10.53 0.63 -4.83
N ALA A 97 11.60 0.08 -4.28
CA ALA A 97 12.87 -0.07 -4.98
C ALA A 97 13.60 -1.35 -4.58
N TRP A 98 14.20 -2.03 -5.55
CA TRP A 98 15.15 -3.10 -5.29
C TRP A 98 16.54 -2.54 -5.01
N GLN A 99 17.14 -3.00 -3.93
CA GLN A 99 18.51 -2.73 -3.53
C GLN A 99 19.22 -4.08 -3.34
N LYS A 100 19.92 -4.54 -4.38
CA LYS A 100 20.46 -5.91 -4.45
C LYS A 100 19.31 -6.94 -4.31
N GLU A 101 19.31 -7.77 -3.26
CA GLU A 101 18.31 -8.79 -3.00
C GLU A 101 17.16 -8.32 -2.09
N GLN A 102 17.12 -7.05 -1.73
CA GLN A 102 16.10 -6.48 -0.86
C GLN A 102 15.17 -5.53 -1.61
N CYS A 103 13.88 -5.81 -1.60
CA CYS A 103 12.86 -4.85 -2.02
C CYS A 103 12.50 -3.97 -0.83
N VAL A 104 12.81 -2.69 -0.94
CA VAL A 104 12.46 -1.67 0.05
C VAL A 104 11.14 -1.03 -0.35
N ILE A 105 10.14 -1.11 0.52
CA ILE A 105 8.80 -0.54 0.34
C ILE A 105 8.62 0.57 1.36
N GLU A 106 8.50 1.81 0.91
CA GLU A 106 8.29 2.96 1.78
C GLU A 106 6.88 3.53 1.65
N GLY A 107 6.32 3.88 2.79
CA GLY A 107 4.99 4.44 2.86
C GLY A 107 4.72 5.17 4.17
N TYR A 108 3.46 5.44 4.41
CA TYR A 108 2.98 5.94 5.69
C TYR A 108 1.69 5.24 6.10
N VAL A 109 1.47 5.17 7.40
CA VAL A 109 0.23 4.67 8.00
C VAL A 109 -0.06 5.43 9.30
N PHE A 110 -1.29 5.85 9.48
CA PHE A 110 -1.73 6.50 10.70
C PHE A 110 -3.25 6.46 10.87
N LEU A 111 -3.71 6.65 12.10
CA LEU A 111 -5.11 6.90 12.40
C LEU A 111 -5.36 8.42 12.30
N ARG A 112 -6.28 8.79 11.40
CA ARG A 112 -6.53 10.20 11.08
C ARG A 112 -6.90 11.01 12.34
N GLY A 113 -6.43 12.25 12.41
CA GLY A 113 -6.67 13.13 13.56
C GLY A 113 -5.69 12.95 14.73
N LEU A 114 -5.07 11.78 14.88
CA LEU A 114 -4.10 11.52 15.94
C LEU A 114 -2.68 11.88 15.47
N SER A 115 -2.06 12.86 16.14
CA SER A 115 -0.70 13.29 15.81
C SER A 115 0.34 12.19 16.04
N VAL A 116 1.22 11.97 15.08
CA VAL A 116 2.39 11.07 15.14
C VAL A 116 3.65 11.93 14.98
N PRO A 117 4.06 12.71 16.00
CA PRO A 117 5.15 13.67 15.87
C PRO A 117 6.53 13.01 15.74
N ASN A 118 6.68 11.80 16.23
CA ASN A 118 7.91 11.01 16.14
C ASN A 118 7.60 9.53 15.92
N VAL A 119 8.61 8.77 15.54
CA VAL A 119 8.50 7.35 15.15
C VAL A 119 8.08 6.40 16.26
N ASN A 120 8.25 6.78 17.53
CA ASN A 120 7.96 5.94 18.69
C ASN A 120 6.50 6.04 19.19
N VAL A 121 5.68 6.89 18.57
CA VAL A 121 4.28 7.11 19.01
C VAL A 121 3.37 5.95 18.60
N GLN A 122 3.75 5.20 17.59
CA GLN A 122 3.03 4.03 17.09
C GLN A 122 4.00 2.86 16.92
N LYS A 123 3.51 1.65 17.12
CA LYS A 123 4.24 0.42 16.83
C LYS A 123 3.67 -0.23 15.59
N LEU A 124 4.55 -0.67 14.70
CA LEU A 124 4.19 -1.31 13.44
C LEU A 124 4.81 -2.69 13.37
N SER A 125 4.07 -3.66 12.84
CA SER A 125 4.62 -4.94 12.38
C SER A 125 4.04 -5.28 11.02
N ALA A 126 4.77 -6.09 10.26
CA ALA A 126 4.38 -6.49 8.91
C ALA A 126 4.58 -7.99 8.70
N HIS A 127 3.67 -8.61 7.97
CA HIS A 127 3.73 -10.01 7.59
C HIS A 127 3.43 -10.19 6.12
N LEU A 128 4.16 -11.06 5.47
CA LEU A 128 3.80 -11.60 4.17
C LEU A 128 2.79 -12.72 4.40
N VAL A 129 1.61 -12.62 3.83
CA VAL A 129 0.49 -13.57 4.06
C VAL A 129 0.16 -14.27 2.76
N CYS A 130 0.31 -15.59 2.75
CA CYS A 130 -0.04 -16.42 1.62
C CYS A 130 -1.56 -16.42 1.40
N LEU A 131 -2.01 -16.16 0.15
CA LEU A 131 -3.44 -16.09 -0.15
C LEU A 131 -4.14 -17.43 -0.12
N SER A 132 -3.42 -18.50 -0.44
CA SER A 132 -4.00 -19.86 -0.49
C SER A 132 -4.06 -20.53 0.87
N THR A 133 -3.04 -20.33 1.75
CA THR A 133 -2.92 -21.03 3.04
C THR A 133 -3.23 -20.15 4.24
N GLY A 134 -3.12 -18.81 4.08
CA GLY A 134 -3.22 -17.87 5.20
C GLY A 134 -1.96 -17.82 6.08
N GLU A 135 -0.91 -18.55 5.73
CA GLU A 135 0.36 -18.55 6.46
C GLU A 135 0.95 -17.14 6.53
N LYS A 136 1.44 -16.76 7.72
CA LYS A 136 2.01 -15.44 8.01
C LYS A 136 3.51 -15.55 8.24
N ILE A 137 4.28 -14.88 7.40
CA ILE A 137 5.75 -14.82 7.48
C ILE A 137 6.15 -13.41 7.90
N PRO A 138 6.89 -13.22 9.01
CA PRO A 138 7.25 -11.90 9.48
C PRO A 138 8.21 -11.20 8.52
N LEU A 139 7.93 -9.93 8.24
CA LEU A 139 8.80 -9.03 7.48
C LEU A 139 9.49 -8.05 8.41
N GLU A 140 10.70 -7.65 8.04
CA GLU A 140 11.37 -6.55 8.71
C GLU A 140 10.65 -5.24 8.39
N ILE A 141 10.35 -4.45 9.43
CA ILE A 141 9.74 -3.13 9.31
C ILE A 141 10.42 -2.14 10.23
N GLN A 142 10.70 -0.97 9.70
CA GLN A 142 11.30 0.15 10.42
C GLN A 142 10.35 1.34 10.39
N SER A 143 10.10 1.96 11.54
CA SER A 143 9.40 3.24 11.61
C SER A 143 10.34 4.37 11.18
N ILE A 144 9.90 5.19 10.22
CA ILE A 144 10.69 6.28 9.66
C ILE A 144 9.92 7.60 9.67
N LYS A 145 10.61 8.71 9.47
CA LYS A 145 9.97 10.01 9.25
C LYS A 145 9.38 10.08 7.85
N SER A 146 8.12 10.51 7.70
CA SER A 146 7.48 10.72 6.41
C SER A 146 7.25 12.21 6.15
N GLN A 147 8.12 12.80 5.35
CA GLN A 147 7.92 14.17 4.85
C GLN A 147 6.71 14.23 3.91
N TYR A 148 6.44 13.16 3.16
CA TYR A 148 5.30 13.07 2.25
C TYR A 148 3.96 13.17 3.00
N ALA A 149 3.78 12.42 4.08
CA ALA A 149 2.58 12.49 4.91
C ALA A 149 2.44 13.85 5.57
N GLN A 150 3.53 14.41 6.08
CA GLN A 150 3.54 15.74 6.69
C GLN A 150 3.17 16.84 5.69
N LYS A 151 3.69 16.78 4.46
CA LYS A 151 3.36 17.74 3.39
C LYS A 151 1.90 17.61 2.93
N LYS A 152 1.37 16.39 2.87
CA LYS A 152 0.02 16.12 2.36
C LYS A 152 -1.08 16.37 3.38
N PHE A 153 -0.85 16.05 4.65
CA PHE A 153 -1.84 16.08 5.73
C PHE A 153 -1.46 17.00 6.89
N GLY A 154 -0.18 17.44 6.95
CA GLY A 154 0.30 18.37 7.96
C GLY A 154 0.02 19.81 7.56
N LEU A 155 0.00 20.65 8.58
CA LEU A 155 0.00 22.11 8.56
C LEU A 155 -0.50 22.80 7.28
N LYS A 156 -1.77 23.14 7.24
CA LYS A 156 -2.23 24.30 6.50
C LYS A 156 -2.46 25.41 7.54
N ILE A 157 -1.79 26.54 7.38
CA ILE A 157 -2.06 27.75 8.14
C ILE A 157 -3.36 28.30 7.55
N ASP A 158 -4.39 28.38 8.37
CA ASP A 158 -5.58 29.14 8.04
C ASP A 158 -5.18 30.62 8.05
N ASN A 159 -5.15 31.26 6.89
CA ASN A 159 -4.71 32.64 6.73
C ASN A 159 -5.63 33.65 7.44
N GLU A 160 -6.89 33.29 7.71
CA GLU A 160 -7.87 34.16 8.39
C GLU A 160 -7.74 34.08 9.91
N THR A 161 -7.54 32.90 10.47
CA THR A 161 -7.55 32.71 11.94
C THR A 161 -6.17 32.56 12.55
N LYS A 162 -5.10 32.44 11.74
CA LYS A 162 -3.71 32.13 12.16
C LYS A 162 -3.60 30.93 13.09
N GLN A 163 -4.62 30.09 13.18
CA GLN A 163 -4.66 28.93 14.06
C GLN A 163 -4.17 27.67 13.35
N ILE A 164 -3.22 27.01 13.96
CA ILE A 164 -2.67 25.72 13.49
C ILE A 164 -3.53 24.61 14.07
N HIS A 165 -4.49 24.10 13.31
CA HIS A 165 -5.44 23.06 13.77
C HIS A 165 -5.06 21.64 13.35
N LEU A 166 -3.80 21.35 13.03
CA LEU A 166 -3.46 20.12 12.34
C LEU A 166 -2.70 19.15 13.20
N ALA A 167 -3.00 17.87 12.99
CA ALA A 167 -2.21 16.78 13.54
C ALA A 167 -0.82 16.75 12.86
N ASN A 168 0.22 16.44 13.64
CA ASN A 168 1.57 16.27 13.13
C ASN A 168 1.76 14.82 12.71
N TYR A 169 2.07 14.57 11.45
CA TYR A 169 2.24 13.21 10.89
C TYR A 169 3.70 12.90 10.51
N LYS A 170 4.65 13.67 11.03
CA LYS A 170 6.06 13.51 10.67
C LYS A 170 6.63 12.12 10.97
N GLY A 171 6.16 11.47 12.03
CA GLY A 171 6.66 10.16 12.49
C GLY A 171 5.88 8.95 11.98
N CYS A 172 4.94 9.10 11.04
CA CYS A 172 4.04 8.02 10.62
C CYS A 172 4.54 7.17 9.45
N GLY A 173 5.77 7.37 8.99
CA GLY A 173 6.35 6.59 7.90
C GLY A 173 6.78 5.20 8.32
N TYR A 174 6.85 4.32 7.34
CA TYR A 174 7.42 2.98 7.49
C TYR A 174 8.32 2.64 6.29
N ARG A 175 9.25 1.73 6.55
CA ARG A 175 10.06 1.02 5.57
C ARG A 175 9.92 -0.46 5.83
N ILE A 176 9.38 -1.21 4.88
CA ILE A 176 9.26 -2.66 4.91
C ILE A 176 10.32 -3.23 3.97
N ILE A 177 10.99 -4.30 4.41
CA ILE A 177 12.01 -5.00 3.63
C ILE A 177 11.48 -6.38 3.27
N LEU A 178 11.37 -6.64 1.96
CA LEU A 178 11.10 -7.94 1.40
C LEU A 178 12.43 -8.52 0.92
N ASP A 179 12.97 -9.49 1.66
CA ASP A 179 14.29 -10.07 1.41
C ASP A 179 14.17 -11.32 0.53
N ALA A 180 14.72 -11.23 -0.70
CA ALA A 180 14.65 -12.30 -1.67
C ALA A 180 15.47 -13.54 -1.26
N ALA A 181 16.58 -13.35 -0.53
CA ALA A 181 17.38 -14.48 -0.03
C ALA A 181 16.57 -15.30 0.99
N LYS A 182 15.89 -14.63 1.92
CA LYS A 182 15.02 -15.28 2.90
C LYS A 182 13.82 -15.98 2.25
N ILE A 183 13.21 -15.35 1.22
CA ILE A 183 12.12 -15.96 0.44
C ILE A 183 12.58 -17.24 -0.22
N ARG A 184 13.78 -17.26 -0.78
CA ARG A 184 14.40 -18.44 -1.41
C ARG A 184 14.67 -19.53 -0.39
N GLU A 185 15.26 -19.19 0.74
CA GLU A 185 15.54 -20.11 1.85
C GLU A 185 14.26 -20.82 2.34
N LEU A 186 13.19 -20.07 2.48
CA LEU A 186 11.87 -20.59 2.88
C LEU A 186 11.12 -21.30 1.76
N LYS A 187 11.66 -21.33 0.53
CA LYS A 187 11.06 -21.95 -0.66
C LYS A 187 9.61 -21.49 -0.91
N LEU A 188 9.37 -20.19 -0.74
CA LEU A 188 8.02 -19.66 -0.92
C LEU A 188 7.61 -19.67 -2.39
N ASP A 189 6.35 -20.05 -2.64
CA ASP A 189 5.72 -20.04 -3.97
C ASP A 189 4.26 -19.61 -3.82
N GLY A 190 3.72 -18.85 -4.77
CA GLY A 190 2.33 -18.42 -4.78
C GLY A 190 2.11 -16.91 -4.72
N GLU A 191 0.87 -16.53 -4.41
CA GLU A 191 0.46 -15.13 -4.28
C GLU A 191 0.32 -14.72 -2.81
N TYR A 192 0.80 -13.51 -2.50
CA TYR A 192 0.85 -12.98 -1.15
C TYR A 192 0.34 -11.55 -1.09
N HIS A 193 -0.22 -11.19 0.08
CA HIS A 193 -0.40 -9.81 0.51
C HIS A 193 0.54 -9.46 1.65
N ILE A 194 0.84 -8.18 1.81
CA ILE A 194 1.52 -7.68 3.02
C ILE A 194 0.44 -7.19 3.98
N LEU A 195 0.34 -7.85 5.13
CA LEU A 195 -0.51 -7.45 6.25
C LEU A 195 0.27 -6.54 7.17
N LEU A 196 -0.23 -5.33 7.40
CA LEU A 196 0.35 -4.35 8.30
C LEU A 196 -0.48 -4.30 9.58
N THR A 197 0.16 -4.48 10.73
CA THR A 197 -0.44 -4.29 12.06
C THR A 197 0.03 -2.97 12.62
N TYR A 198 -0.93 -2.15 13.01
CA TYR A 198 -0.75 -0.85 13.65
C TYR A 198 -1.18 -0.93 15.11
N GLU A 199 -0.31 -0.55 16.02
CA GLU A 199 -0.62 -0.48 17.45
C GLU A 199 -0.33 0.91 17.99
N ARG A 200 -1.32 1.48 18.67
CA ARG A 200 -1.18 2.77 19.35
C ARG A 200 -2.22 2.93 20.46
N ASP A 201 -1.78 3.27 21.65
CA ASP A 201 -2.65 3.38 22.83
C ASP A 201 -3.51 2.12 23.00
N ARG A 202 -4.84 2.25 22.89
CA ARG A 202 -5.80 1.14 22.97
C ARG A 202 -6.07 0.44 21.65
N TRP A 203 -5.60 1.00 20.53
CA TRP A 203 -5.93 0.47 19.20
C TRP A 203 -4.85 -0.49 18.71
N LYS A 204 -5.33 -1.66 18.31
CA LYS A 204 -4.62 -2.59 17.46
C LYS A 204 -5.46 -2.83 16.22
N LYS A 205 -4.94 -2.42 15.06
CA LYS A 205 -5.64 -2.52 13.78
C LYS A 205 -4.77 -3.23 12.77
N GLU A 206 -5.37 -4.15 12.03
CA GLU A 206 -4.72 -4.83 10.92
C GLU A 206 -5.29 -4.32 9.59
N THR A 207 -4.46 -4.22 8.59
CA THR A 207 -4.84 -3.82 7.25
C THR A 207 -3.90 -4.41 6.20
N ILE A 208 -4.46 -4.84 5.07
CA ILE A 208 -3.65 -5.17 3.90
C ILE A 208 -2.96 -3.89 3.41
N LEU A 209 -1.70 -3.99 3.06
CA LEU A 209 -0.93 -2.88 2.49
C LEU A 209 -1.55 -2.46 1.16
N ARG A 210 -2.00 -1.20 1.07
CA ARG A 210 -2.71 -0.67 -0.09
C ARG A 210 -2.54 0.84 -0.23
N GLY A 211 -3.11 1.35 -1.33
CA GLY A 211 -2.95 2.75 -1.68
C GLY A 211 -1.55 2.98 -2.22
N ILE A 212 -1.41 2.95 -3.54
CA ILE A 212 -0.14 3.12 -4.22
C ILE A 212 -0.17 4.44 -4.94
N LEU A 213 0.91 5.24 -4.82
CA LEU A 213 1.03 6.49 -5.56
C LEU A 213 0.85 6.22 -7.06
N LYS A 214 0.01 7.00 -7.76
CA LYS A 214 -0.35 6.74 -9.16
C LYS A 214 0.88 6.59 -10.08
N SER A 215 1.86 7.46 -9.92
CA SER A 215 3.13 7.40 -10.69
C SER A 215 3.95 6.14 -10.43
N LEU A 216 3.89 5.59 -9.21
CA LEU A 216 4.54 4.35 -8.83
C LEU A 216 3.73 3.14 -9.34
N GLY A 217 2.41 3.18 -9.20
CA GLY A 217 1.52 2.08 -9.59
C GLY A 217 1.58 1.72 -11.07
N ASN A 218 1.96 2.67 -11.93
CA ASN A 218 2.15 2.44 -13.37
C ASN A 218 3.54 1.84 -13.72
N LYS A 219 4.39 1.61 -12.72
CA LYS A 219 5.76 1.09 -12.89
C LYS A 219 6.04 -0.12 -12.02
N LEU A 220 5.06 -0.60 -11.24
CA LEU A 220 5.27 -1.73 -10.32
C LEU A 220 5.61 -3.03 -11.05
N ASP A 221 4.94 -3.30 -12.15
CA ASP A 221 5.17 -4.44 -13.02
C ASP A 221 6.60 -4.49 -13.60
N LYS A 222 7.27 -3.33 -13.72
CA LYS A 222 8.68 -3.22 -14.11
C LYS A 222 9.65 -3.45 -12.93
N LYS A 223 9.16 -3.59 -11.70
CA LYS A 223 9.97 -3.80 -10.49
C LYS A 223 9.97 -5.27 -10.10
N THR A 224 10.37 -6.10 -11.05
CA THR A 224 10.50 -7.54 -10.90
C THR A 224 11.90 -7.89 -10.42
N TYR A 225 12.03 -8.87 -9.54
CA TYR A 225 13.31 -9.44 -9.15
C TYR A 225 13.39 -10.87 -9.67
N PHE A 226 14.51 -11.19 -10.27
CA PHE A 226 14.78 -12.53 -10.72
C PHE A 226 16.22 -12.94 -10.33
N LYS A 227 16.36 -14.08 -9.70
CA LYS A 227 17.65 -14.70 -9.40
C LYS A 227 17.44 -16.17 -8.99
N ASP A 228 18.36 -17.06 -9.40
CA ASP A 228 18.41 -18.45 -8.99
C ASP A 228 17.04 -19.17 -9.13
N HIS A 229 16.43 -19.05 -10.32
CA HIS A 229 15.11 -19.63 -10.67
C HIS A 229 13.92 -19.10 -9.87
N MET A 230 14.10 -18.08 -9.07
CA MET A 230 13.03 -17.42 -8.33
C MET A 230 12.68 -16.08 -8.95
N LEU A 231 11.41 -15.91 -9.27
CA LEU A 231 10.84 -14.65 -9.74
C LEU A 231 9.95 -14.04 -8.66
N ILE A 232 10.15 -12.76 -8.36
CA ILE A 232 9.26 -11.99 -7.51
C ILE A 232 8.67 -10.84 -8.32
N GLU A 233 7.37 -10.91 -8.55
CA GLU A 233 6.59 -9.90 -9.25
C GLU A 233 5.82 -9.03 -8.25
N LEU A 234 5.92 -7.72 -8.43
CA LEU A 234 5.17 -6.75 -7.63
C LEU A 234 4.04 -6.18 -8.47
N SER A 235 2.83 -6.19 -7.95
CA SER A 235 1.66 -5.72 -8.66
C SER A 235 0.66 -5.04 -7.73
N LYS A 236 -0.42 -4.54 -8.29
CA LYS A 236 -1.57 -4.00 -7.56
C LYS A 236 -2.85 -4.66 -8.03
N SER A 237 -3.77 -4.91 -7.10
CA SER A 237 -5.15 -5.28 -7.45
C SER A 237 -5.91 -4.08 -8.03
N TYR A 238 -7.12 -4.32 -8.60
CA TYR A 238 -8.02 -3.24 -9.00
C TYR A 238 -8.44 -2.35 -7.79
N ARG A 239 -8.37 -2.88 -6.55
CA ARG A 239 -8.62 -2.14 -5.30
C ARG A 239 -7.38 -1.43 -4.75
N TYR A 240 -6.28 -1.42 -5.53
CA TYR A 240 -4.98 -0.86 -5.12
C TYR A 240 -4.33 -1.57 -3.92
N ASP A 241 -4.68 -2.83 -3.65
CA ASP A 241 -3.95 -3.66 -2.70
C ASP A 241 -2.61 -4.07 -3.31
N PHE A 242 -1.53 -3.97 -2.54
CA PHE A 242 -0.20 -4.37 -2.98
C PHE A 242 -0.09 -5.89 -2.94
N LYS A 243 0.32 -6.47 -4.06
CA LYS A 243 0.47 -7.91 -4.23
C LYS A 243 1.91 -8.27 -4.53
N VAL A 244 2.34 -9.37 -3.96
CA VAL A 244 3.62 -10.02 -4.23
C VAL A 244 3.31 -11.41 -4.78
N LYS A 245 3.80 -11.72 -5.98
CA LYS A 245 3.73 -13.06 -6.54
C LYS A 245 5.14 -13.62 -6.60
N ILE A 246 5.32 -14.77 -6.02
CA ILE A 246 6.57 -15.50 -5.99
C ILE A 246 6.37 -16.75 -6.83
N SER A 247 7.28 -17.02 -7.76
CA SER A 247 7.25 -18.21 -8.58
C SER A 247 8.61 -18.85 -8.57
N GLN A 248 8.65 -20.10 -8.13
CA GLN A 248 9.83 -20.96 -8.24
C GLN A 248 9.51 -21.95 -9.34
N LYS A 249 10.02 -21.72 -10.54
CA LYS A 249 9.90 -22.64 -11.64
C LYS A 249 11.26 -22.86 -12.26
N ASN A 250 11.66 -24.10 -12.29
CA ASN A 250 12.85 -24.54 -12.98
C ASN A 250 12.44 -24.87 -14.42
N ILE A 251 12.65 -23.92 -15.35
CA ILE A 251 12.88 -24.33 -16.73
C ILE A 251 14.32 -24.82 -16.71
N GLU A 252 14.49 -26.13 -16.78
CA GLU A 252 15.80 -26.73 -16.79
C GLU A 252 16.38 -26.66 -18.21
N LEU A 253 17.66 -26.32 -18.28
CA LEU A 253 18.44 -26.41 -19.48
C LEU A 253 18.89 -27.89 -19.60
N ASN A 254 18.24 -28.64 -20.49
CA ASN A 254 18.53 -30.05 -20.68
C ASN A 254 19.84 -30.27 -21.45
N ASP A 255 20.16 -29.36 -22.37
CA ASP A 255 21.41 -29.40 -23.14
C ASP A 255 21.76 -27.98 -23.63
N MET A 256 23.03 -27.71 -23.74
CA MET A 256 23.56 -26.46 -24.26
C MET A 256 24.79 -26.72 -25.11
N LYS A 257 24.79 -26.21 -26.33
CA LYS A 257 25.94 -26.27 -27.24
C LYS A 257 26.21 -24.89 -27.80
N LEU A 258 27.45 -24.47 -27.70
CA LEU A 258 27.96 -23.30 -28.37
C LEU A 258 28.76 -23.78 -29.60
N ASP A 259 28.33 -23.39 -30.79
CA ASP A 259 28.95 -23.71 -32.05
C ASP A 259 29.27 -22.41 -32.80
N GLY A 260 30.49 -21.89 -32.59
CA GLY A 260 30.85 -20.53 -32.98
C GLY A 260 29.98 -19.53 -32.26
N ASP A 261 29.28 -18.66 -33.00
CA ASP A 261 28.36 -17.66 -32.46
C ASP A 261 26.89 -18.15 -32.36
N GLN A 262 26.68 -19.46 -32.60
CA GLN A 262 25.35 -20.06 -32.48
C GLN A 262 25.22 -20.77 -31.14
N LEU A 263 24.40 -20.24 -30.26
CA LEU A 263 23.99 -20.86 -29.00
C LEU A 263 22.76 -21.74 -29.22
N ARG A 264 22.89 -23.03 -29.02
CA ARG A 264 21.77 -23.98 -29.06
C ARG A 264 21.39 -24.35 -27.64
N LEU A 265 20.12 -24.18 -27.31
CA LEU A 265 19.54 -24.50 -26.01
C LEU A 265 18.45 -25.54 -26.17
N LYS A 266 18.49 -26.59 -25.36
CA LYS A 266 17.40 -27.55 -25.23
C LYS A 266 16.76 -27.36 -23.86
N LEU A 267 15.53 -26.89 -23.85
CA LEU A 267 14.79 -26.53 -22.64
C LEU A 267 13.88 -27.68 -22.22
N SER A 268 13.55 -27.77 -20.94
CA SER A 268 12.60 -28.75 -20.40
C SER A 268 11.15 -28.52 -20.84
N GLU A 269 10.85 -27.33 -21.33
CA GLU A 269 9.50 -26.96 -21.80
C GLU A 269 9.56 -25.79 -22.80
N LYS A 270 8.46 -25.60 -23.53
CA LYS A 270 8.30 -24.50 -24.49
C LYS A 270 8.26 -23.14 -23.79
N VAL A 271 8.88 -22.15 -24.42
CA VAL A 271 8.95 -20.77 -23.91
C VAL A 271 8.43 -19.78 -24.95
N ASP A 272 7.96 -18.59 -24.50
CA ASP A 272 7.36 -17.60 -25.39
C ASP A 272 8.41 -16.79 -26.16
N ALA A 273 9.55 -16.51 -25.54
CA ALA A 273 10.61 -15.72 -26.14
C ALA A 273 11.96 -15.92 -25.43
N LEU A 274 13.04 -15.59 -26.12
CA LEU A 274 14.40 -15.50 -25.61
C LEU A 274 14.80 -14.04 -25.49
N TYR A 275 15.54 -13.70 -24.45
CA TYR A 275 15.98 -12.34 -24.17
C TYR A 275 17.47 -12.31 -23.88
N GLU A 276 18.13 -11.27 -24.40
CA GLU A 276 19.38 -10.80 -23.83
C GLU A 276 19.05 -10.01 -22.55
N ALA A 277 19.61 -10.39 -21.45
CA ALA A 277 19.45 -9.68 -20.20
C ALA A 277 20.81 -9.10 -19.80
N LYS A 278 20.91 -7.77 -19.73
CA LYS A 278 22.09 -7.07 -19.15
C LYS A 278 22.13 -7.24 -17.64
N ASP A 279 20.94 -7.30 -17.05
CA ASP A 279 20.66 -7.67 -15.66
C ASP A 279 19.20 -8.08 -15.56
N ALA A 280 18.72 -8.51 -14.38
CA ALA A 280 17.31 -8.93 -14.18
C ALA A 280 16.26 -7.83 -14.48
N HIS A 281 16.67 -6.61 -14.79
CA HIS A 281 15.80 -5.46 -14.99
C HIS A 281 15.84 -4.89 -16.41
N ASN A 282 16.87 -5.24 -17.21
CA ASN A 282 17.10 -4.71 -18.55
C ASN A 282 17.25 -5.85 -19.55
N ALA A 283 16.13 -6.45 -19.93
CA ALA A 283 16.11 -7.53 -20.90
C ALA A 283 15.61 -7.03 -22.27
N GLU A 284 16.38 -7.27 -23.33
CA GLU A 284 16.01 -7.03 -24.71
C GLU A 284 15.63 -8.34 -25.39
N ILE A 285 14.64 -8.31 -26.30
CA ILE A 285 14.18 -9.52 -26.99
C ILE A 285 15.22 -9.94 -28.02
N LEU A 286 15.81 -11.13 -27.87
CA LEU A 286 16.66 -11.74 -28.85
C LEU A 286 15.86 -12.52 -29.91
N LYS A 287 14.84 -13.27 -29.47
CA LYS A 287 13.99 -14.07 -30.35
C LYS A 287 12.60 -14.21 -29.75
N ALA A 288 11.58 -13.81 -30.52
CA ALA A 288 10.18 -13.94 -30.16
C ALA A 288 9.53 -15.19 -30.79
N ALA A 289 8.38 -15.60 -30.24
CA ALA A 289 7.54 -16.69 -30.76
C ALA A 289 8.27 -18.04 -30.88
N ILE A 290 8.88 -18.48 -29.80
CA ILE A 290 9.55 -19.78 -29.72
C ILE A 290 8.52 -20.86 -29.45
N THR A 291 8.29 -21.71 -30.44
CA THR A 291 7.30 -22.79 -30.37
C THR A 291 7.92 -24.17 -30.12
N GLN A 292 9.25 -24.23 -30.02
CA GLN A 292 10.03 -25.48 -29.89
C GLN A 292 10.83 -25.48 -28.59
N GLU A 293 11.12 -26.69 -28.08
CA GLU A 293 11.98 -26.87 -26.92
C GLU A 293 13.48 -26.70 -27.30
N ASP A 294 13.82 -26.94 -28.56
CA ASP A 294 15.16 -26.71 -29.11
C ASP A 294 15.24 -25.32 -29.73
N VAL A 295 16.09 -24.48 -29.21
CA VAL A 295 16.24 -23.08 -29.62
C VAL A 295 17.67 -22.82 -30.06
N SER A 296 17.85 -22.23 -31.24
CA SER A 296 19.14 -21.71 -31.70
C SER A 296 19.11 -20.21 -31.82
N VAL A 297 20.10 -19.52 -31.28
CA VAL A 297 20.22 -18.06 -31.24
C VAL A 297 21.64 -17.65 -31.64
N ASP A 298 21.73 -16.64 -32.52
CA ASP A 298 22.98 -15.99 -32.83
C ASP A 298 23.34 -15.02 -31.70
N ILE A 299 24.52 -15.15 -31.16
CA ILE A 299 25.05 -14.33 -30.07
C ILE A 299 26.28 -13.54 -30.45
N SER A 300 26.58 -13.43 -31.76
CA SER A 300 27.75 -12.72 -32.30
C SER A 300 27.86 -11.27 -31.82
N ASP A 301 26.71 -10.59 -31.70
CA ASP A 301 26.64 -9.20 -31.28
C ASP A 301 26.72 -9.00 -29.74
N ILE A 302 26.75 -10.10 -28.95
CA ILE A 302 26.80 -10.03 -27.50
C ILE A 302 28.24 -10.23 -27.03
N PRO A 303 28.86 -9.23 -26.37
CA PRO A 303 30.20 -9.37 -25.79
C PRO A 303 30.28 -10.55 -24.82
N GLU A 304 31.31 -11.41 -24.91
CA GLU A 304 31.47 -12.61 -24.09
C GLU A 304 31.26 -12.40 -22.59
N ASN A 305 31.81 -11.35 -22.03
CA ASN A 305 31.69 -11.04 -20.60
C ASN A 305 30.32 -10.46 -20.18
N LYS A 306 29.35 -10.38 -21.10
CA LYS A 306 27.99 -9.84 -20.86
C LYS A 306 26.90 -10.77 -21.35
N ARG A 307 27.23 -11.99 -21.77
CA ARG A 307 26.26 -12.97 -22.25
C ARG A 307 25.42 -13.48 -21.09
N TYR A 308 24.22 -12.95 -21.00
CA TYR A 308 23.19 -13.42 -20.06
C TYR A 308 21.90 -13.60 -20.84
N ILE A 309 21.48 -14.84 -21.02
CA ILE A 309 20.30 -15.19 -21.81
C ILE A 309 19.21 -15.69 -20.90
N ALA A 310 18.03 -15.11 -21.03
CA ALA A 310 16.84 -15.48 -20.27
C ALA A 310 15.71 -15.88 -21.22
N VAL A 311 14.91 -16.85 -20.83
CA VAL A 311 13.68 -17.23 -21.53
C VAL A 311 12.48 -16.58 -20.88
N LYS A 312 11.47 -16.28 -21.68
CA LYS A 312 10.17 -15.78 -21.21
C LYS A 312 9.11 -16.85 -21.40
N LYS A 313 8.33 -17.11 -20.34
CA LYS A 313 7.11 -17.91 -20.38
C LYS A 313 6.02 -17.18 -19.61
N GLY A 314 5.01 -16.67 -20.32
CA GLY A 314 4.04 -15.74 -19.77
C GLY A 314 4.71 -14.46 -19.29
N ASN A 315 4.61 -14.17 -17.99
CA ASN A 315 5.29 -13.02 -17.37
C ASN A 315 6.64 -13.38 -16.71
N LEU A 316 7.13 -14.61 -16.91
CA LEU A 316 8.35 -15.14 -16.30
C LEU A 316 9.55 -14.90 -17.19
N PHE A 317 10.63 -14.32 -16.61
CA PHE A 317 11.97 -14.29 -17.19
C PHE A 317 12.86 -15.24 -16.41
N ILE A 318 13.42 -16.24 -17.08
CA ILE A 318 14.21 -17.29 -16.46
C ILE A 318 15.57 -17.29 -17.14
N PRO A 319 16.70 -17.05 -16.41
CA PRO A 319 18.02 -17.14 -17.00
C PRO A 319 18.31 -18.60 -17.32
N VAL A 320 18.79 -18.84 -18.54
CA VAL A 320 19.18 -20.15 -19.00
C VAL A 320 20.67 -20.24 -19.32
N TYR A 321 21.32 -19.09 -19.48
CA TYR A 321 22.76 -19.02 -19.76
C TYR A 321 23.38 -17.77 -19.13
N LYS A 322 24.54 -17.96 -18.51
CA LYS A 322 25.40 -16.88 -18.02
C LYS A 322 26.84 -17.31 -18.21
N GLU A 323 27.61 -16.51 -18.92
CA GLU A 323 29.05 -16.64 -19.04
C GLU A 323 29.79 -15.90 -17.93
#